data_de8558c860d60e5884dc432269e27a28
#
_entry.id   de8558c860d60e5884dc432269e27a28
#
_cell.length_a   1.000
_cell.length_b   1.000
_cell.length_c   1.000
_cell.angle_alpha   90.00
_cell.angle_beta   90.00
_cell.angle_gamma   90.00
#
_symmetry.space_group_name_H-M   'P 1'
#
loop_
_entity.id
_entity.type
_entity.pdbx_description
1 polymer ?
#
loop_
_entity_poly.entity_id
_entity_poly.type
_entity_poly.pdbx_seq_one_letter_code
_entity_poly.pdbx_strand_id
1 'polypeptide(L)'
;GTDNELEKTSNYIIIKHCFMGAGRSATGEAYGKAGTDETYPLPCAKILGGTRGRARAFRPASAVNISAMSFGALSANAIHALNAGARLGGFAHDAGEGGISRHHRQGGDLIYQVASGYFGCRDAEGRFDPEAFARQTADEQVKMIEIKLSQGAKPGHGGVLPGSKVTEEIAAARGVPVGSDCISPPAHSTFSTPIQMLEWAAQRRELSGGKPVGIKLCVGKPHEVFALMKAMRETGITLDYIVVDGAEGGTGAAPVEFSNRVGMPLREGLILMRNALVGSGLKPEVKLVAA
;
A
#
# COMPACT_ATOMS: atom_id res chain seq x y z
N GLY A 1 15.76 8.20 11.52
CA GLY A 1 15.84 7.60 12.81
C GLY A 1 14.68 7.93 13.69
N THR A 2 14.10 6.92 14.27
CA THR A 2 12.95 7.00 15.17
C THR A 2 13.37 6.74 16.63
N ASP A 3 14.66 6.79 16.89
CA ASP A 3 15.23 6.26 18.13
C ASP A 3 14.94 7.12 19.37
N ASN A 4 14.56 8.38 19.17
CA ASN A 4 14.48 9.33 20.27
C ASN A 4 13.14 9.37 21.02
N GLU A 5 12.14 8.61 20.62
CA GLU A 5 10.80 8.67 21.22
C GLU A 5 10.09 7.31 21.34
N LEU A 6 10.81 6.21 21.24
CA LEU A 6 10.23 4.86 21.40
C LEU A 6 9.49 4.69 22.74
N GLU A 7 9.93 5.37 23.77
CA GLU A 7 9.31 5.34 25.09
C GLU A 7 7.98 6.12 25.18
N LYS A 8 7.74 7.04 24.23
CA LYS A 8 6.53 7.88 24.20
C LYS A 8 5.46 7.38 23.22
N THR A 9 5.82 6.44 22.38
CA THR A 9 4.84 5.84 21.47
C THR A 9 3.95 4.86 22.21
N SER A 10 2.66 5.12 22.23
CA SER A 10 1.68 4.16 22.72
C SER A 10 1.77 2.91 21.87
N ASN A 11 2.08 1.78 22.46
CA ASN A 11 2.06 0.50 21.76
C ASN A 11 0.62 0.11 21.47
N TYR A 12 0.20 0.22 20.20
CA TYR A 12 -1.14 -0.13 19.77
C TYR A 12 -1.35 -1.62 19.60
N ILE A 13 -0.27 -2.35 19.31
CA ILE A 13 -0.28 -3.80 19.14
C ILE A 13 0.61 -4.42 20.19
N ILE A 14 0.01 -5.19 21.10
CA ILE A 14 0.73 -5.97 22.07
C ILE A 14 0.71 -7.42 21.61
N ILE A 15 1.87 -7.95 21.24
CA ILE A 15 2.03 -9.37 20.94
C ILE A 15 2.10 -10.11 22.27
N LYS A 16 1.05 -10.87 22.57
CA LYS A 16 1.05 -11.75 23.74
C LYS A 16 1.74 -13.06 23.38
N HIS A 17 2.89 -13.30 23.97
CA HIS A 17 3.57 -14.60 23.83
C HIS A 17 3.02 -15.61 24.83
N CYS A 18 3.11 -16.88 24.48
CA CYS A 18 2.79 -17.97 25.38
C CYS A 18 4.07 -18.41 26.10
N PHE A 19 4.14 -18.24 27.42
CA PHE A 19 5.31 -18.62 28.21
C PHE A 19 5.33 -20.12 28.58
N MET A 20 4.23 -20.84 28.35
CA MET A 20 4.10 -22.27 28.60
C MET A 20 4.46 -23.14 27.39
N GLY A 21 5.14 -22.58 26.38
CA GLY A 21 5.41 -23.26 25.11
C GLY A 21 4.22 -23.29 24.17
N ALA A 22 4.33 -24.02 23.06
CA ALA A 22 3.25 -24.12 22.09
C ALA A 22 2.00 -24.68 22.76
N GLY A 23 1.04 -23.80 23.07
CA GLY A 23 -0.23 -24.20 23.65
C GLY A 23 -0.99 -25.09 22.68
N ARG A 24 -1.74 -26.05 23.19
CA ARG A 24 -2.72 -26.77 22.40
C ARG A 24 -3.98 -25.91 22.28
N SER A 25 -4.56 -25.86 21.09
CA SER A 25 -5.88 -25.29 20.91
C SER A 25 -6.91 -26.08 21.77
N ALA A 26 -8.07 -25.50 21.99
CA ALA A 26 -9.17 -26.20 22.65
C ALA A 26 -9.57 -27.52 21.92
N THR A 27 -9.17 -27.67 20.65
CA THR A 27 -9.34 -28.87 19.83
C THR A 27 -8.21 -29.88 19.99
N GLY A 28 -7.20 -29.59 20.81
CA GLY A 28 -6.05 -30.47 21.04
C GLY A 28 -4.93 -30.36 20.02
N GLU A 29 -5.06 -29.50 19.02
CA GLU A 29 -4.03 -29.22 18.04
C GLU A 29 -2.98 -28.26 18.59
N ALA A 30 -1.70 -28.52 18.33
CA ALA A 30 -0.61 -27.64 18.74
C ALA A 30 -0.68 -26.33 17.96
N TYR A 31 -0.73 -25.20 18.67
CA TYR A 31 -0.52 -23.89 18.06
C TYR A 31 0.94 -23.82 17.61
N GLY A 32 1.13 -23.84 16.29
CA GLY A 32 2.43 -23.58 15.68
C GLY A 32 3.51 -24.56 16.09
N LYS A 33 3.69 -25.63 15.36
CA LYS A 33 4.97 -26.33 15.40
C LYS A 33 6.01 -25.40 14.81
N ALA A 34 6.99 -24.98 15.62
CA ALA A 34 8.14 -24.27 15.09
C ALA A 34 8.73 -25.07 13.92
N GLY A 35 8.74 -24.48 12.73
CA GLY A 35 9.31 -25.11 11.55
C GLY A 35 8.34 -25.89 10.66
N THR A 36 7.02 -25.85 10.91
CA THR A 36 6.04 -26.37 9.96
C THR A 36 5.30 -25.24 9.24
N ASP A 37 5.08 -25.40 7.95
CA ASP A 37 4.37 -24.43 7.09
C ASP A 37 2.89 -24.23 7.46
N GLU A 38 2.42 -24.88 8.50
CA GLU A 38 1.01 -24.87 8.92
C GLU A 38 0.55 -23.58 9.60
N THR A 39 1.48 -22.68 9.97
CA THR A 39 1.15 -21.41 10.63
C THR A 39 1.03 -20.22 9.68
N TYR A 40 1.51 -20.35 8.47
CA TYR A 40 1.48 -19.29 7.46
C TYR A 40 1.09 -19.84 6.09
N PRO A 41 0.39 -19.06 5.28
CA PRO A 41 -0.14 -17.74 5.60
C PRO A 41 -1.32 -17.82 6.58
N LEU A 42 -1.52 -16.75 7.40
CA LEU A 42 -2.77 -16.56 8.15
C LEU A 42 -3.90 -16.39 7.12
N PRO A 43 -4.90 -17.29 7.10
CA PRO A 43 -5.90 -17.26 6.03
C PRO A 43 -6.63 -15.92 5.96
N CYS A 44 -6.67 -15.31 4.79
CA CYS A 44 -7.44 -14.11 4.55
C CYS A 44 -8.86 -14.48 4.09
N ALA A 45 -9.86 -14.06 4.87
CA ALA A 45 -11.27 -14.25 4.51
C ALA A 45 -11.79 -13.14 3.57
N LYS A 46 -11.01 -12.11 3.26
CA LYS A 46 -11.45 -10.97 2.48
C LYS A 46 -11.11 -11.15 1.00
N ILE A 47 -12.09 -10.86 0.15
CA ILE A 47 -11.92 -10.81 -1.30
C ILE A 47 -12.03 -9.34 -1.70
N LEU A 48 -10.95 -8.80 -2.25
CA LEU A 48 -10.92 -7.43 -2.75
C LEU A 48 -11.58 -7.39 -4.12
N GLY A 49 -12.55 -6.49 -4.28
CA GLY A 49 -13.34 -6.39 -5.49
C GLY A 49 -14.46 -7.46 -5.64
N GLY A 50 -14.52 -8.46 -4.75
CA GLY A 50 -15.49 -9.56 -4.86
C GLY A 50 -16.94 -9.10 -4.74
N THR A 51 -17.26 -8.25 -3.80
CA THR A 51 -18.63 -7.73 -3.56
C THR A 51 -19.19 -6.97 -4.76
N ARG A 52 -18.32 -6.37 -5.57
CA ARG A 52 -18.68 -5.63 -6.80
C ARG A 52 -18.49 -6.44 -8.08
N GLY A 53 -18.20 -7.72 -7.98
CA GLY A 53 -18.03 -8.59 -9.14
C GLY A 53 -16.89 -8.15 -10.07
N ARG A 54 -15.78 -7.65 -9.52
CA ARG A 54 -14.62 -7.26 -10.36
C ARG A 54 -14.09 -8.47 -11.10
N ALA A 55 -13.79 -8.30 -12.39
CA ALA A 55 -13.38 -9.40 -13.26
C ALA A 55 -12.16 -10.16 -12.74
N ARG A 56 -11.25 -9.46 -12.05
CA ARG A 56 -10.06 -10.04 -11.42
C ARG A 56 -10.04 -9.79 -9.92
N ALA A 57 -11.17 -10.04 -9.24
CA ALA A 57 -11.21 -9.97 -7.78
C ALA A 57 -10.08 -10.83 -7.18
N PHE A 58 -9.42 -10.31 -6.15
CA PHE A 58 -8.25 -10.94 -5.56
C PHE A 58 -8.47 -11.26 -4.07
N ARG A 59 -8.10 -12.47 -3.69
CA ARG A 59 -8.06 -12.91 -2.31
C ARG A 59 -6.60 -13.22 -1.94
N PRO A 60 -5.93 -12.37 -1.15
CA PRO A 60 -4.62 -12.72 -0.61
C PRO A 60 -4.68 -14.03 0.16
N ALA A 61 -3.67 -14.86 0.03
CA ALA A 61 -3.62 -16.11 0.80
C ALA A 61 -3.46 -15.81 2.30
N SER A 62 -2.74 -14.74 2.65
CA SER A 62 -2.52 -14.30 4.04
C SER A 62 -3.26 -13.00 4.36
N ALA A 63 -3.72 -12.87 5.63
CA ALA A 63 -4.20 -11.61 6.18
C ALA A 63 -3.04 -10.62 6.49
N VAL A 64 -1.82 -11.14 6.69
CA VAL A 64 -0.59 -10.35 6.87
C VAL A 64 0.15 -10.30 5.55
N ASN A 65 0.52 -9.11 5.11
CA ASN A 65 1.16 -8.88 3.81
C ASN A 65 2.33 -7.90 3.98
N ILE A 66 3.18 -7.80 2.97
CA ILE A 66 4.34 -6.92 2.98
C ILE A 66 3.91 -5.55 2.46
N SER A 67 4.09 -4.53 3.30
CA SER A 67 3.78 -3.13 2.98
C SER A 67 4.68 -2.59 1.86
N ALA A 68 4.37 -1.39 1.38
CA ALA A 68 5.05 -0.72 0.27
C ALA A 68 6.56 -0.59 0.47
N MET A 69 7.34 -1.30 -0.36
CA MET A 69 8.81 -1.34 -0.31
C MET A 69 9.37 -1.03 -1.70
N SER A 70 9.82 0.22 -1.90
CA SER A 70 10.31 0.66 -3.20
C SER A 70 11.79 0.33 -3.42
N PHE A 71 12.12 -0.08 -4.64
CA PHE A 71 13.50 -0.21 -5.08
C PHE A 71 14.15 1.17 -5.20
N GLY A 72 15.30 1.32 -4.59
CA GLY A 72 16.01 2.61 -4.45
C GLY A 72 15.85 3.24 -3.06
N ALA A 73 14.70 3.08 -2.39
CA ALA A 73 14.61 3.29 -0.94
C ALA A 73 15.23 2.10 -0.19
N LEU A 74 14.99 0.88 -0.68
CA LEU A 74 15.64 -0.35 -0.24
C LEU A 74 16.60 -0.88 -1.31
N SER A 75 17.56 -1.69 -0.89
CA SER A 75 18.53 -2.33 -1.79
C SER A 75 17.89 -3.42 -2.67
N ALA A 76 18.58 -3.77 -3.75
CA ALA A 76 18.21 -4.89 -4.63
C ALA A 76 18.00 -6.19 -3.86
N ASN A 77 18.94 -6.52 -2.97
CA ASN A 77 18.88 -7.76 -2.17
C ASN A 77 17.69 -7.75 -1.21
N ALA A 78 17.36 -6.60 -0.60
CA ALA A 78 16.21 -6.49 0.30
C ALA A 78 14.90 -6.72 -0.46
N ILE A 79 14.71 -6.05 -1.61
CA ILE A 79 13.50 -6.23 -2.43
C ILE A 79 13.38 -7.67 -2.93
N HIS A 80 14.49 -8.25 -3.42
CA HIS A 80 14.52 -9.63 -3.86
C HIS A 80 14.09 -10.59 -2.74
N ALA A 81 14.69 -10.45 -1.56
CA ALA A 81 14.38 -11.29 -0.40
C ALA A 81 12.91 -11.15 0.03
N LEU A 82 12.38 -9.92 0.05
CA LEU A 82 10.97 -9.66 0.40
C LEU A 82 10.01 -10.35 -0.57
N ASN A 83 10.23 -10.23 -1.89
CA ASN A 83 9.30 -10.84 -2.84
C ASN A 83 9.49 -12.37 -2.96
N ALA A 84 10.71 -12.88 -2.84
CA ALA A 84 10.95 -14.32 -2.72
C ALA A 84 10.30 -14.89 -1.45
N GLY A 85 10.41 -14.18 -0.33
CA GLY A 85 9.73 -14.51 0.92
C GLY A 85 8.20 -14.45 0.79
N ALA A 86 7.68 -13.45 0.07
CA ALA A 86 6.25 -13.34 -0.24
C ALA A 86 5.73 -14.58 -0.98
N ARG A 87 6.49 -15.06 -1.98
CA ARG A 87 6.16 -16.29 -2.69
C ARG A 87 6.15 -17.52 -1.78
N LEU A 88 7.16 -17.65 -0.93
CA LEU A 88 7.28 -18.80 -0.02
C LEU A 88 6.19 -18.79 1.06
N GLY A 89 5.88 -17.62 1.63
CA GLY A 89 4.93 -17.46 2.71
C GLY A 89 3.49 -17.20 2.27
N GLY A 90 3.22 -17.06 0.96
CA GLY A 90 1.89 -16.73 0.44
C GLY A 90 1.42 -15.32 0.80
N PHE A 91 2.34 -14.36 0.91
CA PHE A 91 2.04 -12.94 1.17
C PHE A 91 1.88 -12.18 -0.15
N ALA A 92 1.06 -11.14 -0.15
CA ALA A 92 1.15 -10.10 -1.15
C ALA A 92 2.24 -9.09 -0.76
N HIS A 93 2.94 -8.54 -1.75
CA HIS A 93 4.01 -7.56 -1.57
C HIS A 93 3.69 -6.29 -2.37
N ASP A 94 3.57 -5.17 -1.67
CA ASP A 94 3.40 -3.87 -2.33
C ASP A 94 4.75 -3.36 -2.83
N ALA A 95 4.83 -3.08 -4.14
CA ALA A 95 6.05 -2.65 -4.81
C ALA A 95 6.53 -1.24 -4.40
N GLY A 96 5.66 -0.46 -3.74
CA GLY A 96 5.96 0.92 -3.38
C GLY A 96 5.99 1.88 -4.58
N GLU A 97 6.23 3.15 -4.32
CA GLU A 97 6.09 4.25 -5.29
C GLU A 97 7.16 4.31 -6.39
N GLY A 98 8.16 3.45 -6.35
CA GLY A 98 9.32 3.47 -7.27
C GLY A 98 9.13 2.69 -8.57
N GLY A 99 7.93 2.20 -8.88
CA GLY A 99 7.70 1.28 -9.98
C GLY A 99 8.10 -0.17 -9.63
N ILE A 100 7.80 -1.10 -10.54
CA ILE A 100 8.14 -2.52 -10.38
C ILE A 100 9.50 -2.78 -11.00
N SER A 101 10.48 -3.16 -10.17
CA SER A 101 11.81 -3.58 -10.63
C SER A 101 11.87 -5.09 -10.86
N ARG A 102 12.94 -5.56 -11.50
CA ARG A 102 13.22 -7.00 -11.65
C ARG A 102 13.32 -7.72 -10.30
N HIS A 103 13.72 -7.00 -9.24
CA HIS A 103 13.85 -7.54 -7.89
C HIS A 103 12.50 -7.81 -7.22
N HIS A 104 11.44 -7.12 -7.64
CA HIS A 104 10.06 -7.43 -7.22
C HIS A 104 9.48 -8.67 -7.91
N ARG A 105 10.10 -9.15 -9.00
CA ARG A 105 9.58 -10.24 -9.85
C ARG A 105 10.12 -11.60 -9.45
N GLN A 106 9.97 -11.97 -8.17
CA GLN A 106 10.42 -13.26 -7.63
C GLN A 106 9.28 -14.26 -7.45
N GLY A 107 8.09 -13.96 -8.01
CA GLY A 107 6.93 -14.86 -8.03
C GLY A 107 5.96 -14.69 -6.86
N GLY A 108 6.19 -13.75 -5.93
CA GLY A 108 5.20 -13.36 -4.92
C GLY A 108 4.16 -12.41 -5.53
N ASP A 109 2.90 -12.54 -5.11
CA ASP A 109 1.82 -11.66 -5.57
C ASP A 109 2.16 -10.18 -5.32
N LEU A 110 1.99 -9.33 -6.33
CA LEU A 110 2.34 -7.90 -6.24
C LEU A 110 1.10 -7.02 -6.17
N ILE A 111 1.24 -5.95 -5.39
CA ILE A 111 0.39 -4.76 -5.43
C ILE A 111 1.20 -3.68 -6.14
N TYR A 112 0.69 -3.15 -7.25
CA TYR A 112 1.34 -2.05 -7.96
C TYR A 112 0.89 -0.71 -7.39
N GLN A 113 1.81 -0.03 -6.71
CA GLN A 113 1.53 1.28 -6.11
C GLN A 113 1.84 2.40 -7.10
N VAL A 114 0.87 3.29 -7.32
CA VAL A 114 1.00 4.49 -8.14
C VAL A 114 0.91 5.72 -7.24
N ALA A 115 2.01 6.44 -7.10
CA ALA A 115 2.08 7.69 -6.36
C ALA A 115 2.13 8.90 -7.31
N SER A 116 2.18 10.09 -6.75
CA SER A 116 2.14 11.37 -7.49
C SER A 116 3.30 11.61 -8.46
N GLY A 117 4.41 10.88 -8.31
CA GLY A 117 5.54 10.90 -9.26
C GLY A 117 5.36 9.98 -10.47
N TYR A 118 4.35 9.12 -10.48
CA TYR A 118 4.04 8.15 -11.56
C TYR A 118 5.21 7.29 -11.99
N PHE A 119 6.19 7.04 -11.11
CA PHE A 119 7.36 6.24 -11.45
C PHE A 119 6.97 4.84 -11.94
N GLY A 120 7.57 4.44 -13.06
CA GLY A 120 7.24 3.19 -13.76
C GLY A 120 6.03 3.27 -14.71
N CYS A 121 5.25 4.35 -14.66
CA CYS A 121 4.12 4.60 -15.58
C CYS A 121 3.98 6.09 -15.94
N ARG A 122 5.12 6.71 -16.32
CA ARG A 122 5.18 8.14 -16.67
C ARG A 122 5.81 8.34 -18.04
N ASP A 123 5.44 9.44 -18.70
CA ASP A 123 6.09 9.91 -19.92
C ASP A 123 7.40 10.66 -19.61
N ALA A 124 8.08 11.16 -20.65
CA ALA A 124 9.34 11.89 -20.54
C ALA A 124 9.19 13.21 -19.76
N GLU A 125 8.00 13.80 -19.77
CA GLU A 125 7.65 15.03 -19.06
C GLU A 125 7.19 14.76 -17.62
N GLY A 126 7.15 13.49 -17.20
CA GLY A 126 6.75 13.09 -15.87
C GLY A 126 5.24 12.99 -15.63
N ARG A 127 4.44 13.06 -16.68
CA ARG A 127 2.99 12.91 -16.61
C ARG A 127 2.62 11.44 -16.63
N PHE A 128 1.44 11.12 -16.11
CA PHE A 128 0.92 9.76 -16.15
C PHE A 128 0.76 9.28 -17.60
N ASP A 129 1.31 8.10 -17.89
CA ASP A 129 1.23 7.41 -19.19
C ASP A 129 0.33 6.15 -19.07
N PRO A 130 -0.89 6.17 -19.66
CA PRO A 130 -1.81 5.05 -19.62
C PRO A 130 -1.25 3.76 -20.24
N GLU A 131 -0.47 3.87 -21.32
CA GLU A 131 0.10 2.69 -21.99
C GLU A 131 1.21 2.05 -21.14
N ALA A 132 2.08 2.86 -20.55
CA ALA A 132 3.08 2.37 -19.62
C ALA A 132 2.44 1.71 -18.40
N PHE A 133 1.36 2.30 -17.86
CA PHE A 133 0.57 1.69 -16.78
C PHE A 133 -0.02 0.34 -17.20
N ALA A 134 -0.65 0.28 -18.38
CA ALA A 134 -1.24 -0.96 -18.89
C ALA A 134 -0.17 -2.06 -19.07
N ARG A 135 1.01 -1.72 -19.58
CA ARG A 135 2.14 -2.66 -19.69
C ARG A 135 2.58 -3.21 -18.32
N GLN A 136 2.70 -2.36 -17.29
CA GLN A 136 3.07 -2.79 -15.94
C GLN A 136 2.01 -3.71 -15.32
N THR A 137 0.75 -3.39 -15.52
CA THR A 137 -0.37 -4.12 -14.93
C THR A 137 -0.79 -5.35 -15.71
N ALA A 138 -0.29 -5.56 -16.92
CA ALA A 138 -0.48 -6.79 -17.69
C ALA A 138 0.22 -8.00 -17.05
N ASP A 139 1.24 -7.77 -16.23
CA ASP A 139 1.93 -8.84 -15.51
C ASP A 139 0.97 -9.58 -14.57
N GLU A 140 0.93 -10.90 -14.71
CA GLU A 140 0.06 -11.76 -13.88
C GLU A 140 0.45 -11.80 -12.40
N GLN A 141 1.69 -11.42 -12.07
CA GLN A 141 2.14 -11.27 -10.68
C GLN A 141 1.48 -10.06 -10.01
N VAL A 142 1.07 -9.04 -10.78
CA VAL A 142 0.34 -7.87 -10.27
C VAL A 142 -1.12 -8.24 -10.06
N LYS A 143 -1.56 -8.26 -8.82
CA LYS A 143 -2.93 -8.65 -8.44
C LYS A 143 -3.83 -7.47 -8.13
N MET A 144 -3.27 -6.37 -7.65
CA MET A 144 -4.02 -5.19 -7.21
C MET A 144 -3.29 -3.91 -7.59
N ILE A 145 -4.02 -2.82 -7.62
CA ILE A 145 -3.51 -1.46 -7.86
C ILE A 145 -3.78 -0.61 -6.62
N GLU A 146 -2.76 0.09 -6.15
CA GLU A 146 -2.87 1.03 -5.05
C GLU A 146 -2.52 2.45 -5.50
N ILE A 147 -3.42 3.38 -5.30
CA ILE A 147 -3.19 4.81 -5.54
C ILE A 147 -2.75 5.42 -4.21
N LYS A 148 -1.49 5.83 -4.12
CA LYS A 148 -0.95 6.42 -2.90
C LYS A 148 -1.22 7.93 -2.90
N LEU A 149 -2.07 8.37 -1.98
CA LEU A 149 -2.36 9.79 -1.75
C LEU A 149 -1.37 10.40 -0.75
N SER A 150 -1.05 9.66 0.31
CA SER A 150 -0.08 10.05 1.33
C SER A 150 0.41 8.85 2.12
N GLN A 151 1.40 9.06 2.97
CA GLN A 151 1.83 8.11 4.00
C GLN A 151 2.05 8.85 5.31
N GLY A 152 2.06 8.11 6.43
CA GLY A 152 2.39 8.65 7.74
C GLY A 152 3.78 9.27 7.81
N ALA A 153 3.98 10.17 8.76
CA ALA A 153 5.20 10.92 9.02
C ALA A 153 5.64 11.92 7.93
N LYS A 154 5.03 11.90 6.76
CA LYS A 154 5.29 12.89 5.69
C LYS A 154 4.08 13.21 4.79
N PRO A 155 2.85 13.40 5.33
CA PRO A 155 1.73 13.81 4.49
C PRO A 155 2.02 15.16 3.85
N GLY A 156 1.76 15.27 2.54
CA GLY A 156 1.99 16.50 1.78
C GLY A 156 3.46 16.82 1.45
N HIS A 157 4.42 15.99 1.88
CA HIS A 157 5.85 16.22 1.59
C HIS A 157 6.29 15.55 0.28
N GLY A 158 5.67 14.42 -0.11
CA GLY A 158 6.09 13.62 -1.24
C GLY A 158 7.34 12.76 -0.95
N GLY A 159 7.74 11.97 -1.94
CA GLY A 159 8.95 11.14 -1.87
C GLY A 159 10.15 11.86 -2.44
N VAL A 160 11.34 11.62 -1.87
CA VAL A 160 12.61 12.12 -2.37
C VAL A 160 13.62 10.98 -2.44
N LEU A 161 14.18 10.73 -3.62
CA LEU A 161 15.35 9.90 -3.82
C LEU A 161 16.42 10.73 -4.52
N PRO A 162 17.55 11.04 -3.85
CA PRO A 162 18.62 11.84 -4.44
C PRO A 162 19.20 11.18 -5.69
N GLY A 163 19.54 11.98 -6.71
CA GLY A 163 20.11 11.52 -7.96
C GLY A 163 21.39 10.71 -7.79
N SER A 164 22.20 11.03 -6.78
CA SER A 164 23.42 10.27 -6.45
C SER A 164 23.15 8.79 -6.12
N LYS A 165 21.89 8.42 -5.78
CA LYS A 165 21.45 7.05 -5.55
C LYS A 165 20.76 6.42 -6.76
N VAL A 166 20.47 7.21 -7.81
CA VAL A 166 19.76 6.73 -9.01
C VAL A 166 20.73 6.08 -9.97
N THR A 167 20.94 4.79 -9.80
CA THR A 167 21.71 3.94 -10.70
C THR A 167 20.93 3.67 -12.00
N GLU A 168 21.58 3.10 -13.02
CA GLU A 168 20.94 2.68 -14.28
C GLU A 168 19.70 1.79 -14.03
N GLU A 169 19.82 0.89 -13.09
CA GLU A 169 18.75 -0.05 -12.74
C GLU A 169 17.57 0.62 -12.06
N ILE A 170 17.81 1.56 -11.16
CA ILE A 170 16.77 2.37 -10.52
C ILE A 170 16.15 3.31 -11.54
N ALA A 171 16.95 3.92 -12.41
CA ALA A 171 16.50 4.78 -13.49
C ALA A 171 15.53 4.05 -14.42
N ALA A 172 15.88 2.82 -14.84
CA ALA A 172 15.02 1.97 -15.66
C ALA A 172 13.69 1.61 -14.96
N ALA A 173 13.72 1.26 -13.68
CA ALA A 173 12.52 0.91 -12.93
C ALA A 173 11.57 2.12 -12.74
N ARG A 174 12.12 3.31 -12.55
CA ARG A 174 11.38 4.55 -12.32
C ARG A 174 10.95 5.30 -13.57
N GLY A 175 11.57 5.03 -14.71
CA GLY A 175 11.38 5.78 -15.95
C GLY A 175 11.95 7.20 -15.85
N VAL A 176 13.20 7.33 -15.36
CA VAL A 176 13.90 8.61 -15.18
C VAL A 176 15.31 8.53 -15.71
N PRO A 177 15.98 9.66 -16.04
CA PRO A 177 17.41 9.66 -16.37
C PRO A 177 18.27 9.22 -15.17
N VAL A 178 19.40 8.56 -15.47
CA VAL A 178 20.41 8.20 -14.45
C VAL A 178 20.95 9.46 -13.77
N GLY A 179 21.12 9.41 -12.47
CA GLY A 179 21.67 10.52 -11.70
C GLY A 179 20.71 11.69 -11.46
N SER A 180 19.45 11.58 -11.91
CA SER A 180 18.44 12.62 -11.69
C SER A 180 17.71 12.40 -10.37
N ASP A 181 17.43 13.49 -9.64
CA ASP A 181 16.62 13.44 -8.43
C ASP A 181 15.20 12.95 -8.76
N CYS A 182 14.70 12.00 -7.97
CA CYS A 182 13.32 11.54 -8.05
C CYS A 182 12.51 12.22 -6.95
N ILE A 183 11.82 13.29 -7.30
CA ILE A 183 10.96 14.04 -6.40
C ILE A 183 9.51 13.78 -6.77
N SER A 184 8.73 13.26 -5.82
CA SER A 184 7.29 13.10 -5.99
C SER A 184 6.58 14.40 -5.59
N PRO A 185 5.70 14.96 -6.44
CA PRO A 185 4.86 16.08 -6.06
C PRO A 185 4.00 15.77 -4.82
N PRO A 186 3.57 16.79 -4.05
CA PRO A 186 2.72 16.58 -2.87
C PRO A 186 1.31 16.07 -3.21
N ALA A 187 0.87 16.24 -4.45
CA ALA A 187 -0.43 15.83 -4.93
C ALA A 187 -0.35 15.23 -6.34
N HIS A 188 -1.33 14.43 -6.71
CA HIS A 188 -1.47 13.93 -8.07
C HIS A 188 -1.86 15.05 -9.03
N SER A 189 -1.27 15.08 -10.23
CA SER A 189 -1.63 16.03 -11.29
C SER A 189 -2.87 15.63 -12.07
N THR A 190 -3.31 14.38 -11.97
CA THR A 190 -4.42 13.81 -12.74
C THR A 190 -5.79 14.04 -12.11
N PHE A 191 -5.85 14.44 -10.86
CA PHE A 191 -7.10 14.75 -10.15
C PHE A 191 -6.85 15.72 -8.99
N SER A 192 -7.89 16.49 -8.63
CA SER A 192 -7.85 17.44 -7.52
C SER A 192 -9.06 17.36 -6.59
N THR A 193 -10.07 16.53 -6.95
CA THR A 193 -11.27 16.32 -6.14
C THR A 193 -11.49 14.83 -5.87
N PRO A 194 -12.22 14.47 -4.81
CA PRO A 194 -12.58 13.06 -4.56
C PRO A 194 -13.32 12.40 -5.72
N ILE A 195 -14.19 13.12 -6.42
CA ILE A 195 -14.92 12.59 -7.58
C ILE A 195 -13.94 12.28 -8.71
N GLN A 196 -13.08 13.23 -9.09
CA GLN A 196 -12.06 13.00 -10.12
C GLN A 196 -11.12 11.84 -9.77
N MET A 197 -10.74 11.72 -8.49
CA MET A 197 -9.94 10.59 -8.03
C MET A 197 -10.67 9.24 -8.22
N LEU A 198 -11.97 9.18 -7.93
CA LEU A 198 -12.76 7.95 -8.12
C LEU A 198 -12.92 7.60 -9.61
N GLU A 199 -13.15 8.59 -10.47
CA GLU A 199 -13.19 8.42 -11.91
C GLU A 199 -11.85 7.92 -12.44
N TRP A 200 -10.77 8.51 -11.97
CA TRP A 200 -9.42 8.08 -12.33
C TRP A 200 -9.14 6.64 -11.83
N ALA A 201 -9.58 6.28 -10.63
CA ALA A 201 -9.48 4.91 -10.12
C ALA A 201 -10.29 3.91 -10.97
N ALA A 202 -11.49 4.29 -11.42
CA ALA A 202 -12.28 3.46 -12.32
C ALA A 202 -11.55 3.19 -13.64
N GLN A 203 -10.97 4.22 -14.26
CA GLN A 203 -10.16 4.08 -15.47
C GLN A 203 -8.93 3.16 -15.26
N ARG A 204 -8.26 3.26 -14.06
CA ARG A 204 -7.12 2.36 -13.74
C ARG A 204 -7.58 0.91 -13.61
N ARG A 205 -8.78 0.69 -13.10
CA ARG A 205 -9.37 -0.64 -13.04
C ARG A 205 -9.59 -1.22 -14.43
N GLU A 206 -10.12 -0.44 -15.34
CA GLU A 206 -10.32 -0.86 -16.73
C GLU A 206 -8.98 -1.17 -17.42
N LEU A 207 -8.02 -0.25 -17.35
CA LEU A 207 -6.69 -0.41 -17.96
C LEU A 207 -5.90 -1.60 -17.40
N SER A 208 -6.16 -2.00 -16.15
CA SER A 208 -5.54 -3.18 -15.53
C SER A 208 -6.28 -4.50 -15.83
N GLY A 209 -7.31 -4.47 -16.67
CA GLY A 209 -8.11 -5.65 -16.99
C GLY A 209 -9.04 -6.08 -15.85
N GLY A 210 -9.51 -5.14 -15.03
CA GLY A 210 -10.49 -5.41 -13.98
C GLY A 210 -9.88 -5.80 -12.63
N LYS A 211 -8.59 -5.52 -12.39
CA LYS A 211 -7.94 -5.73 -11.09
C LYS A 211 -8.51 -4.77 -10.04
N PRO A 212 -8.57 -5.17 -8.76
CA PRO A 212 -9.03 -4.31 -7.68
C PRO A 212 -8.16 -3.05 -7.56
N VAL A 213 -8.80 -1.91 -7.34
CA VAL A 213 -8.14 -0.62 -7.16
C VAL A 213 -8.52 -0.05 -5.80
N GLY A 214 -7.51 0.27 -5.02
CA GLY A 214 -7.65 0.95 -3.74
C GLY A 214 -6.80 2.21 -3.65
N ILE A 215 -6.86 2.84 -2.48
CA ILE A 215 -6.03 3.99 -2.13
C ILE A 215 -5.27 3.73 -0.84
N LYS A 216 -4.11 4.38 -0.70
CA LYS A 216 -3.38 4.48 0.57
C LYS A 216 -3.30 5.93 1.00
N LEU A 217 -3.60 6.19 2.26
CA LEU A 217 -3.52 7.52 2.85
C LEU A 217 -3.22 7.47 4.35
N CYS A 218 -2.56 8.51 4.84
CA CYS A 218 -2.59 8.85 6.26
C CYS A 218 -3.75 9.81 6.48
N VAL A 219 -4.59 9.52 7.47
CA VAL A 219 -5.74 10.39 7.78
C VAL A 219 -5.24 11.70 8.39
N GLY A 220 -5.67 12.81 7.82
CA GLY A 220 -5.45 14.15 8.35
C GLY A 220 -6.77 14.72 8.90
N LYS A 221 -7.49 15.46 8.09
CA LYS A 221 -8.74 16.10 8.48
C LYS A 221 -9.93 15.17 8.30
N PRO A 222 -10.77 14.94 9.34
CA PRO A 222 -11.91 14.03 9.25
C PRO A 222 -12.90 14.33 8.11
N HIS A 223 -13.10 15.61 7.78
CA HIS A 223 -14.01 15.99 6.71
C HIS A 223 -13.59 15.49 5.32
N GLU A 224 -12.29 15.26 5.08
CA GLU A 224 -11.79 14.68 3.83
C GLU A 224 -12.21 13.20 3.71
N VAL A 225 -12.23 12.46 4.82
CA VAL A 225 -12.76 11.10 4.87
C VAL A 225 -14.26 11.10 4.53
N PHE A 226 -15.02 12.02 5.10
CA PHE A 226 -16.46 12.13 4.81
C PHE A 226 -16.73 12.58 3.37
N ALA A 227 -15.92 13.49 2.82
CA ALA A 227 -15.99 13.89 1.42
C ALA A 227 -15.78 12.69 0.47
N LEU A 228 -14.82 11.81 0.79
CA LEU A 228 -14.58 10.58 0.03
C LEU A 228 -15.80 9.63 0.10
N MET A 229 -16.38 9.43 1.28
CA MET A 229 -17.59 8.60 1.42
C MET A 229 -18.75 9.18 0.61
N LYS A 230 -18.94 10.51 0.69
CA LYS A 230 -19.99 11.20 -0.07
C LYS A 230 -19.77 11.04 -1.58
N ALA A 231 -18.56 11.25 -2.06
CA ALA A 231 -18.22 11.08 -3.48
C ALA A 231 -18.51 9.65 -3.98
N MET A 232 -18.13 8.60 -3.22
CA MET A 232 -18.44 7.22 -3.60
C MET A 232 -19.95 6.96 -3.67
N ARG A 233 -20.74 7.56 -2.79
CA ARG A 233 -22.21 7.42 -2.81
C ARG A 233 -22.86 8.18 -3.96
N GLU A 234 -22.40 9.39 -4.25
CA GLU A 234 -22.96 10.23 -5.32
C GLU A 234 -22.65 9.68 -6.71
N THR A 235 -21.42 9.19 -6.92
CA THR A 235 -20.98 8.67 -8.21
C THR A 235 -21.35 7.21 -8.43
N GLY A 236 -21.60 6.44 -7.38
CA GLY A 236 -21.68 4.98 -7.45
C GLY A 236 -20.35 4.28 -7.72
N ILE A 237 -19.26 5.05 -7.92
CA ILE A 237 -17.90 4.51 -8.12
C ILE A 237 -17.30 4.22 -6.74
N THR A 238 -17.01 2.96 -6.46
CA THR A 238 -16.40 2.56 -5.20
C THR A 238 -14.97 2.09 -5.39
N LEU A 239 -14.15 2.39 -4.38
CA LEU A 239 -12.85 1.74 -4.20
C LEU A 239 -13.06 0.30 -3.74
N ASP A 240 -12.12 -0.57 -4.05
CA ASP A 240 -12.18 -1.97 -3.61
C ASP A 240 -11.55 -2.13 -2.21
N TYR A 241 -10.61 -1.24 -1.86
CA TYR A 241 -10.01 -1.18 -0.53
C TYR A 241 -9.43 0.20 -0.21
N ILE A 242 -9.22 0.45 1.07
CA ILE A 242 -8.53 1.63 1.59
C ILE A 242 -7.46 1.17 2.59
N VAL A 243 -6.22 1.58 2.36
CA VAL A 243 -5.11 1.39 3.29
C VAL A 243 -4.96 2.65 4.13
N VAL A 244 -5.11 2.50 5.43
CA VAL A 244 -4.84 3.55 6.41
C VAL A 244 -3.42 3.37 6.91
N ASP A 245 -2.59 4.37 6.65
CA ASP A 245 -1.22 4.46 7.16
C ASP A 245 -1.21 5.36 8.39
N GLY A 246 -0.61 4.91 9.49
CA GLY A 246 -0.53 5.69 10.71
C GLY A 246 0.54 6.78 10.65
N ALA A 247 0.41 7.79 11.52
CA ALA A 247 1.42 8.84 11.67
C ALA A 247 2.71 8.33 12.34
N GLU A 248 2.68 7.11 12.86
CA GLU A 248 3.79 6.51 13.58
C GLU A 248 4.95 6.18 12.66
N GLY A 249 6.16 6.36 13.17
CA GLY A 249 7.38 6.05 12.45
C GLY A 249 7.78 7.15 11.47
N GLY A 250 8.43 6.72 10.41
CA GLY A 250 8.94 7.58 9.34
C GLY A 250 9.84 6.80 8.41
N THR A 251 10.35 7.49 7.41
CA THR A 251 11.35 6.97 6.46
C THR A 251 12.56 7.91 6.44
N GLY A 252 13.65 7.52 5.78
CA GLY A 252 14.81 8.39 5.63
C GLY A 252 14.51 9.75 4.96
N ALA A 253 13.41 9.84 4.20
CA ALA A 253 12.95 11.07 3.57
C ALA A 253 11.95 11.88 4.43
N ALA A 254 11.49 11.34 5.57
CA ALA A 254 10.58 12.06 6.45
C ALA A 254 11.36 13.07 7.30
N PRO A 255 10.91 14.34 7.37
CA PRO A 255 11.45 15.30 8.33
C PRO A 255 11.31 14.77 9.76
N VAL A 256 12.34 14.97 10.58
CA VAL A 256 12.33 14.48 11.97
C VAL A 256 11.17 15.10 12.77
N GLU A 257 10.83 16.34 12.47
CA GLU A 257 9.72 17.06 13.07
C GLU A 257 8.35 16.45 12.71
N PHE A 258 8.27 15.72 11.61
CA PHE A 258 7.02 15.10 11.14
C PHE A 258 6.84 13.67 11.68
N SER A 259 7.94 12.96 11.93
CA SER A 259 7.91 11.58 12.41
C SER A 259 7.14 11.48 13.73
N ASN A 260 6.14 10.62 13.78
CA ASN A 260 5.22 10.44 14.91
C ASN A 260 4.32 11.66 15.25
N ARG A 261 4.25 12.70 14.40
CA ARG A 261 3.56 13.94 14.76
C ARG A 261 2.60 14.46 13.70
N VAL A 262 2.85 14.18 12.42
CA VAL A 262 2.01 14.67 11.34
C VAL A 262 1.16 13.55 10.79
N GLY A 263 -0.14 13.75 10.86
CA GLY A 263 -1.15 12.75 10.54
C GLY A 263 -1.83 12.18 11.78
N MET A 264 -2.86 11.38 11.57
CA MET A 264 -3.59 10.72 12.64
C MET A 264 -2.89 9.41 13.00
N PRO A 265 -2.74 9.06 14.29
CA PRO A 265 -2.25 7.74 14.68
C PRO A 265 -3.08 6.62 14.06
N LEU A 266 -2.44 5.47 13.81
CA LEU A 266 -3.07 4.36 13.08
C LEU A 266 -4.40 3.92 13.67
N ARG A 267 -4.44 3.76 14.98
CA ARG A 267 -5.64 3.28 15.69
C ARG A 267 -6.83 4.20 15.49
N GLU A 268 -6.63 5.49 15.70
CA GLU A 268 -7.65 6.52 15.55
C GLU A 268 -8.08 6.65 14.09
N GLY A 269 -7.12 6.64 13.16
CA GLY A 269 -7.39 6.68 11.72
C GLY A 269 -8.21 5.49 11.23
N LEU A 270 -7.90 4.29 11.70
CA LEU A 270 -8.66 3.08 11.40
C LEU A 270 -10.09 3.13 11.95
N ILE A 271 -10.25 3.59 13.19
CA ILE A 271 -11.57 3.72 13.81
C ILE A 271 -12.44 4.72 13.04
N LEU A 272 -11.87 5.89 12.73
CA LEU A 272 -12.58 6.92 11.96
C LEU A 272 -12.97 6.40 10.58
N MET A 273 -12.03 5.82 9.84
CA MET A 273 -12.30 5.30 8.50
C MET A 273 -13.34 4.18 8.52
N ARG A 274 -13.22 3.25 9.47
CA ARG A 274 -14.22 2.18 9.66
C ARG A 274 -15.61 2.74 9.94
N ASN A 275 -15.72 3.70 10.86
CA ASN A 275 -17.01 4.28 11.24
C ASN A 275 -17.62 5.07 10.07
N ALA A 276 -16.81 5.79 9.29
CA ALA A 276 -17.25 6.47 8.08
C ALA A 276 -17.78 5.48 7.02
N LEU A 277 -17.07 4.37 6.79
CA LEU A 277 -17.52 3.30 5.88
C LEU A 277 -18.82 2.64 6.36
N VAL A 278 -18.96 2.40 7.68
CA VAL A 278 -20.19 1.82 8.25
C VAL A 278 -21.35 2.81 8.13
N GLY A 279 -21.15 4.06 8.57
CA GLY A 279 -22.19 5.11 8.54
C GLY A 279 -22.66 5.46 7.13
N SER A 280 -21.79 5.31 6.13
CA SER A 280 -22.14 5.50 4.72
C SER A 280 -22.71 4.25 4.03
N GLY A 281 -22.75 3.10 4.71
CA GLY A 281 -23.19 1.83 4.12
C GLY A 281 -22.18 1.18 3.15
N LEU A 282 -20.95 1.69 3.06
CA LEU A 282 -19.93 1.23 2.10
C LEU A 282 -19.03 0.09 2.67
N LYS A 283 -19.10 -0.19 3.97
CA LYS A 283 -18.23 -1.18 4.62
C LYS A 283 -18.28 -2.60 4.03
N PRO A 284 -19.43 -3.11 3.54
CA PRO A 284 -19.47 -4.42 2.89
C PRO A 284 -18.64 -4.48 1.60
N GLU A 285 -18.55 -3.37 0.88
CA GLU A 285 -17.92 -3.27 -0.43
C GLU A 285 -16.44 -2.93 -0.32
N VAL A 286 -16.10 -1.93 0.49
CA VAL A 286 -14.74 -1.41 0.66
C VAL A 286 -14.05 -2.12 1.81
N LYS A 287 -12.94 -2.80 1.50
CA LYS A 287 -12.12 -3.46 2.52
C LYS A 287 -11.16 -2.45 3.15
N LEU A 288 -10.88 -2.61 4.43
CA LEU A 288 -9.98 -1.74 5.18
C LEU A 288 -8.70 -2.51 5.50
N VAL A 289 -7.57 -1.89 5.24
CA VAL A 289 -6.21 -2.40 5.47
C VAL A 289 -5.49 -1.44 6.40
N ALA A 290 -4.68 -1.98 7.30
CA ALA A 290 -3.80 -1.24 8.21
C ALA A 290 -2.35 -1.32 7.72
N ALA A 291 -1.61 -0.20 7.75
CA ALA A 291 -0.19 -0.12 7.42
C ALA A 291 0.58 0.77 8.41
#